data_7ffbc665a62bc42f06926a8dbdb638ea
#
_entry.id   7ffbc665a62bc42f06926a8dbdb638ea
#
_cell.length_a   1.000
_cell.length_b   1.000
_cell.length_c   1.000
_cell.angle_alpha   90.00
_cell.angle_beta   90.00
_cell.angle_gamma   90.00
#
_symmetry.space_group_name_H-M   'P 1'
#
loop_
_entity.id
_entity.type
_entity.pdbx_description
1 polymer ?
#
loop_
_entity_poly.entity_id
_entity_poly.type
_entity_poly.pdbx_seq_one_letter_code
_entity_poly.pdbx_strand_id
1 'polypeptide(L)'
;MMKKLLIAFAVLTLAGCARPYGPADTVINHQMVTPDATKQQTKVTVTRLKQFIGGGSGGTCKFVINIDNQDVAMLKQNQFITAYLNNGLHKLKVSNDCTVLSMGMRKSLDIVADGTPQEYATEVGFWGQYRMWRTQ
;
A
#
# COMPACT_ATOMS: atom_id res chain seq x y z
N MET A 1 -46.48 14.19 0.73
CA MET A 1 -45.37 14.37 -0.25
C MET A 1 -44.04 14.77 0.39
N MET A 2 -43.98 15.51 1.48
CA MET A 2 -42.71 15.93 2.09
C MET A 2 -41.93 14.82 2.81
N LYS A 3 -42.54 13.74 3.29
CA LYS A 3 -41.87 12.63 3.98
C LYS A 3 -40.96 11.77 3.07
N LYS A 4 -41.28 11.71 1.78
CA LYS A 4 -40.46 10.92 0.81
C LYS A 4 -39.20 11.66 0.33
N LEU A 5 -39.18 12.97 0.41
CA LEU A 5 -38.04 13.81 0.03
C LEU A 5 -36.92 13.78 1.07
N LEU A 6 -37.27 13.65 2.36
CA LEU A 6 -36.33 13.61 3.46
C LEU A 6 -35.51 12.32 3.50
N ILE A 7 -36.09 11.19 3.04
CA ILE A 7 -35.39 9.87 3.00
C ILE A 7 -34.37 9.84 1.88
N ALA A 8 -34.66 10.50 0.75
CA ALA A 8 -33.71 10.56 -0.38
C ALA A 8 -32.47 11.40 -0.06
N PHE A 9 -32.59 12.40 0.80
CA PHE A 9 -31.47 13.27 1.19
C PHE A 9 -30.54 12.60 2.21
N ALA A 10 -31.08 11.72 3.06
CA ALA A 10 -30.28 10.99 4.07
C ALA A 10 -29.40 9.90 3.48
N VAL A 11 -29.77 9.33 2.31
CA VAL A 11 -28.99 8.28 1.66
C VAL A 11 -27.77 8.83 0.91
N LEU A 12 -27.82 10.09 0.49
CA LEU A 12 -26.70 10.72 -0.23
C LEU A 12 -25.53 11.14 0.68
N THR A 13 -25.74 11.21 1.98
CA THR A 13 -24.69 11.64 2.92
C THR A 13 -23.79 10.50 3.43
N LEU A 14 -24.15 9.25 3.17
CA LEU A 14 -23.35 8.08 3.56
C LEU A 14 -22.31 7.65 2.53
N ALA A 15 -22.27 8.27 1.36
CA ALA A 15 -21.30 7.96 0.30
C ALA A 15 -19.98 8.73 0.45
N GLY A 16 -19.79 9.49 1.51
CA GLY A 16 -18.62 10.31 1.71
C GLY A 16 -17.51 9.61 2.49
N CYS A 17 -16.31 9.59 1.93
CA CYS A 17 -15.00 9.35 2.57
C CYS A 17 -14.39 7.94 2.52
N ALA A 18 -14.92 6.97 1.82
CA ALA A 18 -14.18 5.74 1.56
C ALA A 18 -13.29 5.95 0.33
N ARG A 19 -11.96 5.97 0.53
CA ARG A 19 -11.05 5.94 -0.62
C ARG A 19 -11.23 4.62 -1.36
N PRO A 20 -11.58 4.64 -2.66
CA PRO A 20 -11.70 3.41 -3.44
C PRO A 20 -10.34 2.74 -3.58
N TYR A 21 -10.35 1.42 -3.71
CA TYR A 21 -9.14 0.66 -4.03
C TYR A 21 -8.61 1.10 -5.40
N GLY A 22 -7.31 1.37 -5.48
CA GLY A 22 -6.68 1.82 -6.71
C GLY A 22 -5.16 1.87 -6.64
N PRO A 23 -4.50 2.14 -7.78
CA PRO A 23 -3.06 2.24 -7.83
C PRO A 23 -2.53 3.45 -7.07
N ALA A 24 -1.26 3.40 -6.69
CA ALA A 24 -0.56 4.51 -6.07
C ALA A 24 -0.60 5.78 -6.92
N ASP A 25 -0.90 6.92 -6.29
CA ASP A 25 -0.82 8.23 -6.96
C ASP A 25 0.64 8.67 -7.16
N THR A 26 1.54 8.21 -6.29
CA THR A 26 2.95 8.61 -6.28
C THR A 26 3.83 7.41 -6.57
N VAL A 27 4.40 7.38 -7.76
CA VAL A 27 5.43 6.44 -8.17
C VAL A 27 6.77 7.15 -8.19
N ILE A 28 7.77 6.58 -7.51
CA ILE A 28 9.12 7.14 -7.40
C ILE A 28 10.04 6.50 -8.43
N ASN A 29 10.05 5.17 -8.50
CA ASN A 29 10.89 4.42 -9.42
C ASN A 29 10.05 3.82 -10.56
N HIS A 30 9.91 4.58 -11.65
CA HIS A 30 9.12 4.16 -12.81
C HIS A 30 9.71 2.94 -13.51
N GLN A 31 11.01 2.73 -13.43
CA GLN A 31 11.66 1.56 -14.03
C GLN A 31 11.24 0.26 -13.37
N MET A 32 11.14 0.24 -12.04
CA MET A 32 10.72 -0.95 -11.29
C MET A 32 9.26 -1.33 -11.50
N VAL A 33 8.41 -0.37 -11.84
CA VAL A 33 6.98 -0.61 -12.06
C VAL A 33 6.61 -0.82 -13.53
N THR A 34 7.60 -0.84 -14.40
CA THR A 34 7.44 -1.12 -15.83
C THR A 34 8.04 -2.50 -16.14
N PRO A 35 7.26 -3.44 -16.72
CA PRO A 35 7.79 -4.74 -17.07
C PRO A 35 8.83 -4.63 -18.19
N ASP A 36 9.88 -5.44 -18.10
CA ASP A 36 10.91 -5.59 -19.15
C ASP A 36 10.74 -6.97 -19.78
N ALA A 37 10.21 -7.00 -21.00
CA ALA A 37 9.91 -8.23 -21.72
C ALA A 37 11.19 -9.05 -22.10
N THR A 38 12.37 -8.45 -21.98
CA THR A 38 13.66 -9.12 -22.26
C THR A 38 14.20 -9.88 -21.05
N LYS A 39 13.58 -9.73 -19.88
CA LYS A 39 14.03 -10.33 -18.62
C LYS A 39 12.98 -11.28 -18.06
N GLN A 40 13.45 -12.28 -17.32
CA GLN A 40 12.58 -13.10 -16.48
C GLN A 40 12.32 -12.36 -15.17
N GLN A 41 11.10 -11.88 -15.03
CA GLN A 41 10.70 -11.07 -13.89
C GLN A 41 9.51 -11.68 -13.15
N THR A 42 9.45 -11.39 -11.86
CA THR A 42 8.32 -11.74 -10.99
C THR A 42 7.50 -10.50 -10.72
N LYS A 43 6.20 -10.60 -10.95
CA LYS A 43 5.23 -9.56 -10.61
C LYS A 43 4.96 -9.58 -9.12
N VAL A 44 5.29 -8.52 -8.41
CA VAL A 44 5.08 -8.34 -6.97
C VAL A 44 4.16 -7.17 -6.72
N THR A 45 3.02 -7.42 -6.11
CA THR A 45 2.03 -6.38 -5.77
C THR A 45 1.99 -6.18 -4.26
N VAL A 46 2.10 -4.93 -3.83
CA VAL A 46 2.01 -4.54 -2.42
C VAL A 46 0.80 -3.64 -2.24
N THR A 47 -0.12 -4.04 -1.37
CA THR A 47 -1.34 -3.29 -1.06
C THR A 47 -1.29 -2.77 0.37
N ARG A 48 -1.51 -1.49 0.55
CA ARG A 48 -1.79 -0.90 1.85
C ARG A 48 -3.27 -1.02 2.15
N LEU A 49 -3.61 -1.73 3.23
CA LEU A 49 -4.98 -1.93 3.65
C LEU A 49 -5.58 -0.65 4.25
N LYS A 50 -6.90 -0.58 4.30
CA LYS A 50 -7.62 0.46 5.04
C LYS A 50 -7.34 0.34 6.52
N GLN A 51 -7.24 1.48 7.17
CA GLN A 51 -7.09 1.57 8.62
C GLN A 51 -8.41 2.00 9.23
N PHE A 52 -8.99 1.13 10.07
CA PHE A 52 -10.29 1.39 10.69
C PHE A 52 -10.19 2.10 12.04
N ILE A 53 -9.13 1.83 12.78
CA ILE A 53 -8.95 2.32 14.16
C ILE A 53 -7.55 2.91 14.30
N GLY A 54 -7.43 3.95 15.12
CA GLY A 54 -6.13 4.57 15.38
C GLY A 54 -5.62 5.45 14.26
N GLY A 55 -6.51 5.97 13.42
CA GLY A 55 -6.16 6.87 12.32
C GLY A 55 -5.47 8.16 12.71
N GLY A 56 -5.34 8.43 14.02
CA GLY A 56 -4.84 9.70 14.52
C GLY A 56 -3.37 9.98 14.21
N SER A 57 -2.51 8.97 14.25
CA SER A 57 -1.07 9.19 14.08
C SER A 57 -0.46 8.58 12.80
N GLY A 58 -1.15 7.68 12.14
CA GLY A 58 -0.61 7.00 10.95
C GLY A 58 -1.52 7.07 9.72
N GLY A 59 -2.77 7.50 9.88
CA GLY A 59 -3.75 7.47 8.79
C GLY A 59 -3.47 8.44 7.64
N THR A 60 -2.85 9.57 7.93
CA THR A 60 -2.50 10.61 6.94
C THR A 60 -1.11 10.44 6.35
N CYS A 61 -0.21 9.73 7.03
CA CYS A 61 1.11 9.44 6.51
C CYS A 61 1.03 8.45 5.36
N LYS A 62 1.78 8.69 4.30
CA LYS A 62 1.92 7.73 3.21
C LYS A 62 2.90 6.63 3.61
N PHE A 63 2.66 5.41 3.15
CA PHE A 63 3.62 4.32 3.28
C PHE A 63 4.61 4.39 2.14
N VAL A 64 5.89 4.40 2.48
CA VAL A 64 6.96 4.29 1.48
C VAL A 64 7.29 2.81 1.29
N ILE A 65 7.09 2.33 0.07
CA ILE A 65 7.48 0.99 -0.32
C ILE A 65 8.89 1.06 -0.91
N ASN A 66 9.78 0.28 -0.32
CA ASN A 66 11.18 0.21 -0.69
C ASN A 66 11.54 -1.23 -1.04
N ILE A 67 12.25 -1.41 -2.14
CA ILE A 67 12.75 -2.72 -2.59
C ILE A 67 14.24 -2.58 -2.84
N ASP A 68 15.05 -3.42 -2.20
CA ASP A 68 16.51 -3.43 -2.33
C ASP A 68 17.14 -2.05 -2.11
N ASN A 69 16.69 -1.33 -1.08
CA ASN A 69 17.12 0.01 -0.72
C ASN A 69 16.76 1.12 -1.72
N GLN A 70 15.82 0.84 -2.64
CA GLN A 70 15.28 1.84 -3.56
C GLN A 70 13.82 2.11 -3.24
N ASP A 71 13.46 3.38 -3.07
CA ASP A 71 12.07 3.77 -2.90
C ASP A 71 11.32 3.61 -4.23
N VAL A 72 10.23 2.87 -4.19
CA VAL A 72 9.45 2.50 -5.39
C VAL A 72 8.23 3.38 -5.54
N ALA A 73 7.47 3.55 -4.47
CA ALA A 73 6.21 4.29 -4.46
C ALA A 73 5.80 4.70 -3.05
N MET A 74 4.86 5.63 -2.97
CA MET A 74 4.17 5.99 -1.74
C MET A 74 2.70 5.59 -1.84
N LEU A 75 2.20 4.86 -0.83
CA LEU A 75 0.83 4.36 -0.78
C LEU A 75 0.02 5.13 0.26
N LYS A 76 -1.10 5.69 -0.17
CA LYS A 76 -2.19 6.08 0.72
C LYS A 76 -3.00 4.84 1.09
N GLN A 77 -3.92 4.96 2.05
CA GLN A 77 -4.81 3.86 2.41
C GLN A 77 -5.56 3.33 1.20
N ASN A 78 -5.71 2.02 1.12
CA ASN A 78 -6.41 1.32 0.05
C ASN A 78 -5.78 1.49 -1.35
N GLN A 79 -4.47 1.72 -1.39
CA GLN A 79 -3.70 1.77 -2.63
C GLN A 79 -2.72 0.62 -2.75
N PHE A 80 -2.35 0.29 -3.97
CA PHE A 80 -1.36 -0.73 -4.28
C PHE A 80 -0.31 -0.22 -5.27
N ILE A 81 0.82 -0.90 -5.29
CA ILE A 81 1.86 -0.77 -6.31
C ILE A 81 2.25 -2.16 -6.81
N THR A 82 2.47 -2.29 -8.10
CA THR A 82 3.03 -3.49 -8.70
C THR A 82 4.43 -3.20 -9.20
N ALA A 83 5.40 -3.98 -8.72
CA ALA A 83 6.77 -3.95 -9.18
C ALA A 83 7.12 -5.24 -9.93
N TYR A 84 8.06 -5.15 -10.84
CA TYR A 84 8.59 -6.27 -11.62
C TYR A 84 10.04 -6.48 -11.24
N LEU A 85 10.32 -7.59 -10.55
CA LEU A 85 11.62 -7.90 -9.99
C LEU A 85 12.30 -9.02 -10.77
N ASN A 86 13.59 -8.87 -11.00
CA ASN A 86 14.38 -9.98 -11.54
C ASN A 86 14.30 -11.17 -10.57
N ASN A 87 14.29 -12.39 -11.09
CA ASN A 87 14.25 -13.57 -10.24
C ASN A 87 15.44 -13.60 -9.28
N GLY A 88 15.20 -14.02 -8.06
CA GLY A 88 16.19 -14.06 -6.99
C GLY A 88 15.68 -13.49 -5.67
N LEU A 89 16.61 -13.26 -4.76
CA LEU A 89 16.34 -12.75 -3.41
C LEU A 89 16.25 -11.21 -3.43
N HIS A 90 15.20 -10.69 -2.82
CA HIS A 90 14.96 -9.26 -2.65
C HIS A 90 14.54 -8.93 -1.23
N LYS A 91 14.75 -7.69 -0.84
CA LYS A 91 14.27 -7.17 0.44
C LYS A 91 13.15 -6.16 0.22
N LEU A 92 11.95 -6.51 0.66
CA LEU A 92 10.79 -5.63 0.65
C LEU A 92 10.67 -4.93 2.01
N LYS A 93 10.58 -3.62 2.01
CA LYS A 93 10.48 -2.80 3.22
C LYS A 93 9.34 -1.79 3.12
N VAL A 94 8.65 -1.59 4.22
CA VAL A 94 7.67 -0.51 4.39
C VAL A 94 8.12 0.42 5.51
N SER A 95 8.00 1.70 5.26
CA SER A 95 8.17 2.79 6.24
C SER A 95 7.11 3.86 5.99
N ASN A 96 7.18 5.01 6.65
CA ASN A 96 6.29 6.13 6.36
C ASN A 96 7.05 7.41 6.01
N ASP A 97 6.33 8.38 5.45
CA ASP A 97 6.87 9.69 5.08
C ASP A 97 6.77 10.75 6.21
N CYS A 98 6.18 10.40 7.35
CA CYS A 98 6.06 11.30 8.49
C CYS A 98 7.33 11.25 9.35
N THR A 99 8.12 12.32 9.33
CA THR A 99 9.43 12.37 9.97
C THR A 99 9.42 12.41 11.50
N VAL A 100 8.35 12.88 12.12
CA VAL A 100 8.31 13.15 13.57
C VAL A 100 8.02 11.91 14.42
N LEU A 101 7.32 10.93 13.86
CA LEU A 101 6.90 9.71 14.58
C LEU A 101 7.45 8.43 13.94
N SER A 102 8.36 8.55 12.98
CA SER A 102 8.83 7.41 12.17
C SER A 102 9.99 6.64 12.79
N MET A 103 10.50 7.05 13.93
CA MET A 103 11.60 6.34 14.58
C MET A 103 11.14 4.95 15.03
N GLY A 104 11.51 3.92 14.28
CA GLY A 104 11.21 2.53 14.56
C GLY A 104 9.99 1.94 13.83
N MET A 105 9.21 2.73 13.11
CA MET A 105 8.06 2.24 12.36
C MET A 105 8.47 1.71 10.98
N ARG A 106 9.05 0.52 10.98
CA ARG A 106 9.50 -0.17 9.76
C ARG A 106 9.18 -1.65 9.85
N LYS A 107 8.92 -2.24 8.70
CA LYS A 107 8.82 -3.69 8.55
C LYS A 107 9.55 -4.10 7.29
N SER A 108 10.34 -5.16 7.40
CA SER A 108 11.05 -5.75 6.26
C SER A 108 10.70 -7.22 6.11
N LEU A 109 10.63 -7.68 4.88
CA LEU A 109 10.53 -9.10 4.51
C LEU A 109 11.59 -9.43 3.47
N ASP A 110 12.25 -10.56 3.65
CA ASP A 110 13.01 -11.18 2.58
C ASP A 110 12.05 -11.98 1.70
N ILE A 111 12.07 -11.70 0.40
CA ILE A 111 11.20 -12.34 -0.58
C ILE A 111 12.03 -13.01 -1.66
N VAL A 112 11.54 -14.13 -2.17
CA VAL A 112 12.16 -14.84 -3.30
C VAL A 112 11.27 -14.66 -4.52
N ALA A 113 11.78 -13.94 -5.51
CA ALA A 113 11.13 -13.80 -6.81
C ALA A 113 11.45 -15.04 -7.66
N ASP A 114 10.44 -15.84 -7.97
CA ASP A 114 10.56 -17.14 -8.61
C ASP A 114 9.84 -17.25 -9.97
N GLY A 115 9.37 -16.13 -10.50
CA GLY A 115 8.57 -16.05 -11.72
C GLY A 115 7.06 -16.16 -11.49
N THR A 116 6.62 -16.64 -10.32
CA THR A 116 5.20 -16.73 -9.95
C THR A 116 4.75 -15.39 -9.35
N PRO A 117 3.62 -14.82 -9.78
CA PRO A 117 3.10 -13.58 -9.18
C PRO A 117 2.89 -13.71 -7.67
N GLN A 118 3.26 -12.69 -6.95
CA GLN A 118 3.20 -12.63 -5.49
C GLN A 118 2.46 -11.38 -5.05
N GLU A 119 1.67 -11.51 -3.99
CA GLU A 119 0.93 -10.40 -3.39
C GLU A 119 1.24 -10.28 -1.91
N TYR A 120 1.40 -9.05 -1.47
CA TYR A 120 1.68 -8.68 -0.08
C TYR A 120 0.69 -7.63 0.39
N ALA A 121 0.29 -7.72 1.65
CA ALA A 121 -0.50 -6.69 2.32
C ALA A 121 0.34 -6.03 3.41
N THR A 122 0.13 -4.74 3.62
CA THR A 122 0.72 -3.98 4.72
C THR A 122 -0.31 -3.09 5.38
N GLU A 123 -0.17 -2.92 6.69
CA GLU A 123 -1.05 -2.07 7.52
C GLU A 123 -0.31 -1.58 8.76
N VAL A 124 -0.91 -0.59 9.43
CA VAL A 124 -0.55 -0.26 10.81
C VAL A 124 -1.44 -1.07 11.74
N GLY A 125 -0.85 -1.81 12.66
CA GLY A 125 -1.57 -2.54 13.68
C GLY A 125 -2.16 -1.60 14.75
N PHE A 126 -2.99 -2.16 15.63
CA PHE A 126 -3.70 -1.42 16.69
C PHE A 126 -2.76 -0.59 17.59
N TRP A 127 -1.55 -1.09 17.83
CA TRP A 127 -0.54 -0.44 18.70
C TRP A 127 0.46 0.43 17.92
N GLY A 128 0.17 0.73 16.64
CA GLY A 128 1.04 1.54 15.79
C GLY A 128 2.19 0.79 15.13
N GLN A 129 2.29 -0.52 15.34
CA GLN A 129 3.31 -1.36 14.70
C GLN A 129 2.99 -1.58 13.22
N TYR A 130 4.00 -1.58 12.37
CA TYR A 130 3.86 -1.94 10.97
C TYR A 130 3.83 -3.44 10.80
N ARG A 131 2.87 -3.91 10.00
CA ARG A 131 2.67 -5.31 9.65
C ARG A 131 2.78 -5.44 8.13
N MET A 132 3.38 -6.51 7.69
CA MET A 132 3.46 -6.87 6.28
C MET A 132 3.56 -8.39 6.17
N TRP A 133 2.78 -8.96 5.26
CA TRP A 133 2.73 -10.41 5.05
C TRP A 133 2.36 -10.74 3.61
N ARG A 134 2.72 -11.93 3.17
CA ARG A 134 2.32 -12.45 1.88
C ARG A 134 0.87 -12.93 1.94
N THR A 135 0.08 -12.57 0.92
CA THR A 135 -1.33 -12.98 0.79
C THR A 135 -1.51 -14.02 -0.31
N GLN A 136 -0.62 -14.04 -1.30
CA GLN A 136 -0.65 -14.97 -2.42
C GLN A 136 0.76 -15.31 -2.93
#